data_04b1ae5e7d33f984d3f4b5cbd4d4656b
#
_entry.id   04b1ae5e7d33f984d3f4b5cbd4d4656b
#
_cell.length_a   1.000
_cell.length_b   1.000
_cell.length_c   1.000
_cell.angle_alpha   90.00
_cell.angle_beta   90.00
_cell.angle_gamma   90.00
#
_symmetry.space_group_name_H-M   'P 1'
#
loop_
_entity.id
_entity.type
_entity.pdbx_description
1 polymer ?
#
loop_
_entity_poly.entity_id
_entity_poly.type
_entity_poly.pdbx_seq_one_letter_code
_entity_poly.pdbx_strand_id
1 'polypeptide(L)'
;MPVADYATYCRMLDNAYKQKFAYPAINVTSEITANAALKAFADLESDGMIQVSTGGGKFASGLAVQDMVDGAVTIAEHIHRVAAKLKINVAIHTDHCPPKNIDD
;
A
#
# COMPACT_ATOMS: atom_id res chain seq x y z
N MET A 1 8.82 3.06 -11.97
CA MET A 1 7.74 2.17 -11.52
C MET A 1 6.95 2.85 -10.44
N PRO A 2 5.66 3.08 -10.66
CA PRO A 2 4.86 3.72 -9.62
C PRO A 2 4.71 2.86 -8.36
N VAL A 3 4.48 1.56 -8.54
CA VAL A 3 4.44 0.62 -7.43
C VAL A 3 5.49 -0.45 -7.68
N ALA A 4 6.16 -0.88 -6.62
CA ALA A 4 7.26 -1.82 -6.72
C ALA A 4 6.80 -3.15 -7.31
N ASP A 5 7.48 -3.59 -8.36
CA ASP A 5 7.33 -4.95 -8.85
C ASP A 5 8.12 -5.90 -7.95
N TYR A 6 8.08 -7.20 -8.25
CA TYR A 6 8.75 -8.19 -7.42
C TYR A 6 10.25 -7.91 -7.26
N ALA A 7 10.93 -7.57 -8.35
CA ALA A 7 12.37 -7.31 -8.31
C ALA A 7 12.69 -6.08 -7.46
N THR A 8 11.91 -5.01 -7.61
CA THR A 8 12.07 -3.80 -6.82
C THR A 8 11.78 -4.05 -5.34
N TYR A 9 10.73 -4.82 -5.05
CA TYR A 9 10.40 -5.19 -3.69
C TYR A 9 11.53 -5.97 -3.03
N CYS A 10 12.12 -6.94 -3.75
CA CYS A 10 13.27 -7.69 -3.24
C CYS A 10 14.45 -6.77 -2.96
N ARG A 11 14.72 -5.80 -3.84
CA ARG A 11 15.81 -4.83 -3.60
C ARG A 11 15.53 -3.96 -2.37
N MET A 12 14.28 -3.56 -2.15
CA MET A 12 13.90 -2.83 -0.95
C MET A 12 14.22 -3.63 0.31
N LEU A 13 13.82 -4.91 0.33
CA LEU A 13 14.07 -5.78 1.47
C LEU A 13 15.56 -6.03 1.70
N ASP A 14 16.32 -6.29 0.63
CA ASP A 14 17.76 -6.46 0.72
C ASP A 14 18.45 -5.22 1.29
N ASN A 15 18.02 -4.05 0.86
CA ASN A 15 18.56 -2.78 1.31
C ASN A 15 18.29 -2.58 2.81
N ALA A 16 17.05 -2.87 3.24
CA ALA A 16 16.68 -2.79 4.65
C ALA A 16 17.51 -3.75 5.50
N TYR A 17 17.73 -4.98 5.01
CA TYR A 17 18.53 -5.97 5.70
C TYR A 17 19.99 -5.52 5.83
N LYS A 18 20.57 -5.05 4.73
CA LYS A 18 22.00 -4.63 4.71
C LYS A 18 22.25 -3.40 5.57
N GLN A 19 21.33 -2.45 5.55
CA GLN A 19 21.47 -1.18 6.28
C GLN A 19 20.80 -1.21 7.66
N LYS A 20 20.17 -2.34 8.02
CA LYS A 20 19.58 -2.59 9.34
C LYS A 20 18.51 -1.58 9.72
N PHE A 21 17.53 -1.39 8.82
CA PHE A 21 16.34 -0.60 9.12
C PHE A 21 15.10 -1.36 8.68
N ALA A 22 13.93 -0.88 9.11
CA ALA A 22 12.64 -1.42 8.70
C ALA A 22 11.87 -0.36 7.92
N TYR A 23 11.12 -0.79 6.90
CA TYR A 23 10.20 0.12 6.23
C TYR A 23 8.93 0.29 7.04
N PRO A 24 8.37 1.50 7.07
CA PRO A 24 7.01 1.66 7.60
C PRO A 24 6.02 0.99 6.67
N ALA A 25 5.08 0.27 7.24
CA ALA A 25 3.95 -0.32 6.53
C ALA A 25 2.68 0.30 7.10
N ILE A 26 2.13 1.25 6.38
CA ILE A 26 1.04 2.11 6.87
C ILE A 26 -0.29 1.59 6.36
N ASN A 27 -1.18 1.22 7.26
CA ASN A 27 -2.55 0.84 6.91
C ASN A 27 -3.35 2.08 6.52
N VAL A 28 -4.05 1.96 5.40
CA VAL A 28 -4.89 3.05 4.88
C VAL A 28 -6.31 2.54 4.64
N THR A 29 -7.28 3.43 4.75
CA THR A 29 -8.69 3.11 4.60
C THR A 29 -9.40 4.01 3.58
N SER A 30 -8.66 4.94 2.95
CA SER A 30 -9.22 5.88 1.97
C SER A 30 -8.11 6.46 1.12
N GLU A 31 -8.48 7.11 0.00
CA GLU A 31 -7.53 7.84 -0.82
C GLU A 31 -6.87 8.99 -0.04
N ILE A 32 -7.58 9.59 0.90
CA ILE A 32 -7.03 10.69 1.69
C ILE A 32 -5.92 10.19 2.61
N THR A 33 -6.14 9.07 3.30
CA THR A 33 -5.12 8.49 4.18
C THR A 33 -3.93 7.96 3.38
N ALA A 34 -4.19 7.37 2.22
CA ALA A 34 -3.12 6.93 1.31
C ALA A 34 -2.27 8.11 0.84
N ASN A 35 -2.89 9.22 0.46
CA ASN A 35 -2.17 10.41 0.03
C ASN A 35 -1.30 10.98 1.14
N ALA A 36 -1.79 10.99 2.37
CA ALA A 36 -1.02 11.47 3.52
C ALA A 36 0.24 10.62 3.75
N ALA A 37 0.11 9.29 3.68
CA ALA A 37 1.24 8.40 3.82
C ALA A 37 2.25 8.59 2.68
N LEU A 38 1.76 8.64 1.43
CA LEU A 38 2.63 8.82 0.26
C LEU A 38 3.38 10.15 0.31
N LYS A 39 2.70 11.21 0.73
CA LYS A 39 3.37 12.51 0.89
C LYS A 39 4.46 12.45 1.96
N ALA A 40 4.20 11.79 3.06
CA ALA A 40 5.20 11.65 4.13
C ALA A 40 6.43 10.89 3.62
N PHE A 41 6.23 9.81 2.88
CA PHE A 41 7.35 9.06 2.28
C PHE A 41 8.14 9.95 1.33
N ALA A 42 7.44 10.67 0.46
CA ALA A 42 8.10 11.54 -0.53
C ALA A 42 8.87 12.68 0.14
N ASP A 43 8.30 13.33 1.14
CA ASP A 43 8.94 14.44 1.85
C ASP A 43 10.22 13.98 2.57
N LEU A 44 10.25 12.76 3.06
CA LEU A 44 11.41 12.19 3.74
C LEU A 44 12.35 11.47 2.76
N GLU A 45 12.03 11.44 1.48
CA GLU A 45 12.78 10.70 0.47
C GLU A 45 13.01 9.24 0.88
N SER A 46 11.99 8.63 1.48
CA SER A 46 12.03 7.27 1.99
C SER A 46 11.05 6.39 1.24
N ASP A 47 11.51 5.23 0.81
CA ASP A 47 10.61 4.19 0.34
C ASP A 47 9.72 3.74 1.50
N GLY A 48 8.56 3.19 1.17
CA GLY A 48 7.64 2.72 2.19
C GLY A 48 6.64 1.74 1.63
N MET A 49 5.82 1.21 2.52
CA MET A 49 4.76 0.26 2.17
C MET A 49 3.41 0.82 2.58
N ILE A 50 2.44 0.63 1.70
CA ILE A 50 1.03 0.91 2.00
C ILE A 50 0.34 -0.42 2.11
N GLN A 51 -0.39 -0.63 3.18
CA GLN A 51 -1.13 -1.88 3.30
C GLN A 51 -2.62 -1.65 3.56
N VAL A 52 -3.41 -2.64 3.14
CA VAL A 52 -4.86 -2.60 3.24
C VAL A 52 -5.31 -3.92 3.86
N SER A 53 -6.03 -3.83 4.97
CA SER A 53 -6.71 -4.98 5.55
C SER A 53 -8.04 -5.23 4.84
N THR A 54 -8.62 -6.40 5.05
CA THR A 54 -9.95 -6.69 4.51
C THR A 54 -11.00 -5.73 5.06
N GLY A 55 -10.90 -5.39 6.35
CA GLY A 55 -11.78 -4.39 6.97
C GLY A 55 -11.57 -3.00 6.40
N GLY A 56 -10.32 -2.61 6.15
CA GLY A 56 -10.00 -1.33 5.53
C GLY A 56 -10.53 -1.22 4.11
N GLY A 57 -10.43 -2.30 3.33
CA GLY A 57 -11.00 -2.35 2.00
C GLY A 57 -12.53 -2.21 2.03
N LYS A 58 -13.18 -2.93 2.93
CA LYS A 58 -14.64 -2.82 3.08
C LYS A 58 -15.05 -1.40 3.46
N PHE A 59 -14.33 -0.78 4.39
CA PHE A 59 -14.58 0.60 4.79
C PHE A 59 -14.43 1.55 3.58
N ALA A 60 -13.37 1.38 2.81
CA ALA A 60 -13.11 2.23 1.64
C ALA A 60 -14.19 2.13 0.57
N SER A 61 -14.84 0.97 0.44
CA SER A 61 -15.93 0.79 -0.52
C SER A 61 -17.20 1.54 -0.13
N GLY A 62 -17.32 1.97 1.13
CA GLY A 62 -18.45 2.74 1.64
C GLY A 62 -19.66 1.88 2.00
N LEU A 63 -20.61 2.52 2.66
CA LEU A 63 -21.80 1.84 3.19
C LEU A 63 -22.70 1.29 2.08
N ALA A 64 -22.74 1.92 0.92
CA ALA A 64 -23.59 1.50 -0.18
C ALA A 64 -23.09 0.22 -0.85
N VAL A 65 -21.79 -0.03 -0.86
CA VAL A 65 -21.18 -1.17 -1.55
C VAL A 65 -20.78 -2.27 -0.57
N GLN A 66 -20.08 -1.92 0.49
CA GLN A 66 -19.60 -2.83 1.54
C GLN A 66 -18.89 -4.07 1.01
N ASP A 67 -17.99 -3.86 0.05
CA ASP A 67 -17.24 -4.93 -0.61
C ASP A 67 -15.74 -4.70 -0.39
N MET A 68 -15.10 -5.61 0.34
CA MET A 68 -13.69 -5.51 0.67
C MET A 68 -12.79 -5.59 -0.57
N VAL A 69 -13.19 -6.35 -1.57
CA VAL A 69 -12.41 -6.51 -2.81
C VAL A 69 -12.45 -5.22 -3.61
N ASP A 70 -13.64 -4.68 -3.86
CA ASP A 70 -13.80 -3.41 -4.56
C ASP A 70 -13.04 -2.29 -3.87
N GLY A 71 -13.13 -2.22 -2.55
CA GLY A 71 -12.43 -1.19 -1.79
C GLY A 71 -10.92 -1.33 -1.88
N ALA A 72 -10.42 -2.55 -1.75
CA ALA A 72 -8.97 -2.80 -1.87
C ALA A 72 -8.46 -2.48 -3.27
N VAL A 73 -9.19 -2.87 -4.31
CA VAL A 73 -8.83 -2.57 -5.70
C VAL A 73 -8.83 -1.06 -5.93
N THR A 74 -9.85 -0.36 -5.44
CA THR A 74 -9.94 1.10 -5.57
C THR A 74 -8.73 1.79 -4.93
N ILE A 75 -8.37 1.39 -3.71
CA ILE A 75 -7.19 1.96 -3.04
C ILE A 75 -5.93 1.64 -3.83
N ALA A 76 -5.76 0.40 -4.27
CA ALA A 76 -4.57 0.00 -5.02
C ALA A 76 -4.42 0.79 -6.33
N GLU A 77 -5.49 0.94 -7.10
CA GLU A 77 -5.47 1.72 -8.34
C GLU A 77 -5.13 3.18 -8.07
N HIS A 78 -5.69 3.76 -7.01
CA HIS A 78 -5.38 5.11 -6.61
C HIS A 78 -3.89 5.26 -6.28
N ILE A 79 -3.32 4.33 -5.51
CA ILE A 79 -1.90 4.37 -5.13
C ILE A 79 -1.02 4.25 -6.37
N HIS A 80 -1.35 3.35 -7.30
CA HIS A 80 -0.61 3.22 -8.56
C HIS A 80 -0.56 4.56 -9.30
N ARG A 81 -1.68 5.24 -9.39
CA ARG A 81 -1.77 6.51 -10.11
C ARG A 81 -0.97 7.62 -9.44
N VAL A 82 -1.09 7.74 -8.11
CA VAL A 82 -0.41 8.81 -7.37
C VAL A 82 1.09 8.53 -7.24
N ALA A 83 1.46 7.29 -6.94
CA ALA A 83 2.87 6.91 -6.77
C ALA A 83 3.68 7.09 -8.06
N ALA A 84 3.05 7.01 -9.22
CA ALA A 84 3.71 7.24 -10.50
C ALA A 84 4.37 8.62 -10.58
N LYS A 85 3.90 9.58 -9.80
CA LYS A 85 4.40 10.97 -9.78
C LYS A 85 5.52 11.16 -8.77
N LEU A 86 5.84 10.14 -7.97
CA LEU A 86 6.80 10.26 -6.89
C LEU A 86 8.13 9.61 -7.30
N LYS A 87 9.21 10.01 -6.64
CA LYS A 87 10.57 9.52 -6.92
C LYS A 87 11.04 8.46 -5.94
N ILE A 88 10.12 7.91 -5.16
CA ILE A 88 10.39 6.85 -4.20
C ILE A 88 9.76 5.56 -4.68
N ASN A 89 10.17 4.43 -4.08
CA ASN A 89 9.54 3.15 -4.31
C ASN A 89 8.45 2.92 -3.26
N VAL A 90 7.28 2.50 -3.72
CA VAL A 90 6.15 2.21 -2.84
C VAL A 90 5.71 0.77 -3.09
N ALA A 91 5.67 -0.05 -2.05
CA ALA A 91 5.11 -1.39 -2.13
C ALA A 91 3.68 -1.39 -1.59
N ILE A 92 2.82 -2.16 -2.23
CA ILE A 92 1.45 -2.38 -1.75
C ILE A 92 1.39 -3.77 -1.12
N HIS A 93 0.78 -3.86 0.04
CA HIS A 93 0.77 -5.07 0.85
C HIS A 93 -0.63 -5.32 1.39
N THR A 94 -1.07 -6.59 1.39
CA THR A 94 -2.30 -6.96 2.09
C THR A 94 -1.96 -7.28 3.54
N ASP A 95 -2.86 -6.90 4.46
CA ASP A 95 -2.63 -7.05 5.89
C ASP A 95 -3.56 -8.12 6.47
N HIS A 96 -2.99 -9.21 6.96
CA HIS A 96 -3.72 -10.27 7.68
C HIS A 96 -4.97 -10.78 6.97
N CYS A 97 -4.88 -11.06 5.66
CA CYS A 97 -6.04 -11.60 4.95
C CYS A 97 -6.45 -12.96 5.56
N PRO A 98 -7.68 -13.09 6.12
CA PRO A 98 -8.11 -14.38 6.67
C PRO A 98 -8.17 -15.46 5.58
N PRO A 99 -7.88 -16.74 5.92
CA PRO A 99 -7.90 -17.80 4.91
C PRO A 99 -9.19 -17.90 4.11
N LYS A 100 -10.33 -17.63 4.72
CA LYS A 100 -11.64 -17.66 4.05
C LYS A 100 -11.78 -16.60 2.94
N ASN A 101 -10.93 -15.57 2.93
CA ASN A 101 -10.99 -14.45 1.98
C ASN A 101 -9.89 -14.52 0.92
N ILE A 102 -9.00 -15.52 0.96
CA ILE A 102 -7.84 -15.57 0.07
C ILE A 102 -8.24 -15.64 -1.41
N ASP A 103 -9.33 -16.35 -1.72
CA ASP A 103 -9.79 -16.51 -3.10
C ASP A 103 -10.64 -15.35 -3.62
N ASP A 104 -10.94 -14.38 -2.78
CA ASP A 104 -11.69 -13.18 -3.18
C ASP A 104 -10.75 -12.10 -3.77
#